data_4958d4e71a72c42e102a49962a70af14
#
_entry.id   4958d4e71a72c42e102a49962a70af14
#
_cell.length_a   1.000
_cell.length_b   1.000
_cell.length_c   1.000
_cell.angle_alpha   90.00
_cell.angle_beta   90.00
_cell.angle_gamma   90.00
#
_symmetry.space_group_name_H-M   'P 1'
#
loop_
_entity.id
_entity.type
_entity.pdbx_description
1 polymer ?
#
loop_
_entity_poly.entity_id
_entity_poly.type
_entity_poly.pdbx_seq_one_letter_code
_entity_poly.pdbx_strand_id
1 'polypeptide(L)'
;MEQKKLSEMSEPELRHEIQLYKEKMRKAEMNGILNEYDVYQSKVIVAESYLVDRKKXXXXXXXXXXXXXYFKVERLKGIFAWGFRFNSDEPEEGLPIALLQL
;
A
#
# COMPACT_ATOMS: atom_id res chain seq x y z
N MET A 1 21.96 -9.62 -12.98
CA MET A 1 20.69 -10.36 -12.87
C MET A 1 19.56 -9.42 -12.61
N GLU A 2 18.50 -9.55 -13.38
CA GLU A 2 17.37 -8.63 -13.27
C GLU A 2 16.40 -9.09 -12.19
N GLN A 3 15.94 -8.13 -11.43
CA GLN A 3 14.87 -8.39 -10.47
C GLN A 3 13.52 -8.30 -11.17
N LYS A 4 12.64 -9.20 -10.80
CA LYS A 4 11.28 -9.12 -11.29
C LYS A 4 10.60 -7.86 -10.73
N LYS A 5 9.75 -7.28 -11.54
CA LYS A 5 8.89 -6.22 -11.03
C LYS A 5 7.85 -6.83 -10.09
N LEU A 6 7.42 -6.02 -9.12
CA LEU A 6 6.41 -6.51 -8.20
C LEU A 6 5.16 -6.98 -8.93
N SER A 7 4.80 -6.29 -10.01
CA SER A 7 3.62 -6.68 -10.78
C SER A 7 3.75 -8.02 -11.46
N GLU A 8 4.97 -8.53 -11.59
CA GLU A 8 5.22 -9.81 -12.26
C GLU A 8 5.46 -10.95 -11.29
N MET A 9 5.43 -10.67 -9.98
CA MET A 9 5.76 -11.68 -8.99
C MET A 9 4.55 -12.51 -8.62
N SER A 10 4.82 -13.79 -8.33
CA SER A 10 3.81 -14.66 -7.75
C SER A 10 3.57 -14.29 -6.30
N GLU A 11 2.51 -14.85 -5.70
CA GLU A 11 2.23 -14.58 -4.31
C GLU A 11 3.40 -14.96 -3.39
N PRO A 12 4.01 -16.16 -3.54
CA PRO A 12 5.16 -16.47 -2.69
C PRO A 12 6.31 -15.51 -2.88
N GLU A 13 6.54 -15.07 -4.12
CA GLU A 13 7.61 -14.12 -4.37
C GLU A 13 7.32 -12.78 -3.71
N LEU A 14 6.08 -12.32 -3.77
CA LEU A 14 5.71 -11.07 -3.13
C LEU A 14 5.89 -11.16 -1.61
N ARG A 15 5.47 -12.27 -1.01
CA ARG A 15 5.61 -12.42 0.43
C ARG A 15 7.07 -12.44 0.84
N HIS A 16 7.93 -13.03 0.00
CA HIS A 16 9.36 -13.02 0.29
C HIS A 16 9.92 -11.60 0.25
N GLU A 17 9.54 -10.82 -0.77
CA GLU A 17 9.98 -9.44 -0.87
C GLU A 17 9.51 -8.62 0.34
N ILE A 18 8.28 -8.84 0.75
CA ILE A 18 7.74 -8.12 1.91
C ILE A 18 8.59 -8.41 3.14
N GLN A 19 8.96 -9.66 3.33
CA GLN A 19 9.80 -10.00 4.49
C GLN A 19 11.15 -9.31 4.43
N LEU A 20 11.75 -9.25 3.24
CA LEU A 20 13.01 -8.54 3.09
C LEU A 20 12.87 -7.06 3.39
N TYR A 21 11.81 -6.45 2.89
CA TYR A 21 11.57 -5.03 3.18
C TYR A 21 11.37 -4.80 4.67
N LYS A 22 10.64 -5.69 5.34
CA LYS A 22 10.41 -5.53 6.77
C LYS A 22 11.68 -5.66 7.57
N GLU A 23 12.59 -6.54 7.13
CA GLU A 23 13.89 -6.63 7.79
C GLU A 23 14.66 -5.33 7.65
N LYS A 24 14.63 -4.73 6.47
CA LYS A 24 15.31 -3.46 6.27
C LYS A 24 14.66 -2.33 7.05
N MET A 25 13.35 -2.37 7.20
CA MET A 25 12.66 -1.41 8.06
C MET A 25 13.17 -1.53 9.49
N ARG A 26 13.28 -2.75 9.99
CA ARG A 26 13.69 -2.95 11.36
C ARG A 26 15.13 -2.47 11.57
N LYS A 27 16.01 -2.74 10.61
CA LYS A 27 17.38 -2.29 10.72
C LYS A 27 17.45 -0.77 10.69
N ALA A 28 16.67 -0.14 9.83
CA ALA A 28 16.65 1.32 9.76
C ALA A 28 16.14 1.91 11.06
N GLU A 29 15.12 1.29 11.64
CA GLU A 29 14.59 1.77 12.92
C GLU A 29 15.66 1.66 14.02
N MET A 30 16.34 0.54 14.05
CA MET A 30 17.38 0.34 15.07
C MET A 30 18.51 1.33 14.92
N ASN A 31 18.82 1.71 13.69
CA ASN A 31 19.92 2.65 13.45
C ASN A 31 19.45 4.10 13.42
N GLY A 32 18.18 4.35 13.63
CA GLY A 32 17.67 5.70 13.68
C GLY A 32 17.64 6.42 12.34
N ILE A 33 17.56 5.67 11.24
CA ILE A 33 17.55 6.28 9.91
C ILE A 33 16.12 6.33 9.42
N LEU A 34 15.42 7.41 9.77
CA LEU A 34 13.98 7.50 9.56
C LEU A 34 13.61 7.53 8.10
N ASN A 35 14.41 8.19 7.25
CA ASN A 35 14.06 8.22 5.84
C ASN A 35 14.15 6.85 5.19
N GLU A 36 15.11 6.02 5.61
CA GLU A 36 15.15 4.66 5.10
C GLU A 36 13.95 3.85 5.59
N TYR A 37 13.58 4.04 6.86
CA TYR A 37 12.40 3.36 7.39
C TYR A 37 11.18 3.70 6.55
N ASP A 38 11.01 4.98 6.25
CA ASP A 38 9.85 5.41 5.47
C ASP A 38 9.86 4.82 4.07
N VAL A 39 11.04 4.75 3.44
CA VAL A 39 11.14 4.19 2.10
C VAL A 39 10.71 2.73 2.11
N TYR A 40 11.22 1.95 3.05
CA TYR A 40 10.88 0.54 3.05
C TYR A 40 9.46 0.28 3.52
N GLN A 41 8.92 1.14 4.38
CA GLN A 41 7.53 1.03 4.74
C GLN A 41 6.64 1.23 3.50
N SER A 42 6.97 2.21 2.67
CA SER A 42 6.23 2.42 1.44
C SER A 42 6.33 1.22 0.51
N LYS A 43 7.52 0.61 0.44
CA LYS A 43 7.69 -0.57 -0.40
C LYS A 43 6.85 -1.74 0.09
N VAL A 44 6.74 -1.90 1.41
CA VAL A 44 5.89 -2.95 1.97
C VAL A 44 4.44 -2.72 1.57
N ILE A 45 3.97 -1.48 1.70
CA ILE A 45 2.59 -1.16 1.38
C ILE A 45 2.29 -1.44 -0.09
N VAL A 46 3.19 -1.04 -0.98
CA VAL A 46 3.00 -1.29 -2.40
C VAL A 46 2.98 -2.80 -2.69
N ALA A 47 3.93 -3.54 -2.11
CA ALA A 47 3.96 -4.98 -2.35
C ALA A 47 2.72 -5.66 -1.80
N GLU A 48 2.26 -5.26 -0.62
CA GLU A 48 1.05 -5.83 -0.05
C GLU A 48 -0.17 -5.53 -0.90
N SER A 49 -0.14 -4.39 -1.60
CA SER A 49 -1.27 -4.03 -2.46
C SER A 49 -1.44 -5.00 -3.61
N TYR A 50 -0.36 -5.62 -4.07
CA TYR A 50 -0.47 -6.63 -5.10
C TYR A 50 -1.08 -7.93 -4.60
N LEU A 51 -1.14 -8.11 -3.28
CA LEU A 51 -1.76 -9.28 -2.68
C LEU A 51 -3.24 -9.08 -2.36
N VAL A 52 -3.71 -7.84 -2.35
CA VAL A 52 -5.10 -7.55 -1.98
C VAL A 52 -6.03 -7.99 -3.10
N ASP A 53 -7.16 -8.60 -2.71
CA ASP A 53 -8.19 -8.95 -3.67
C ASP A 53 -8.87 -7.67 -4.15
N ARG A 54 -8.67 -7.34 -5.40
CA ARG A 54 -9.18 -6.08 -5.95
C ARG A 54 -10.70 -5.99 -5.94
N LYS A 55 -11.37 -7.11 -5.93
CA LYS A 55 -12.84 -7.11 -5.89
C LYS A 55 -13.38 -6.50 -4.60
N LYS A 56 -12.64 -6.57 -3.58
CA LYS A 56 -13.07 -5.97 -2.31
C LYS A 56 -12.86 -4.48 -2.24
N UNK A 57 -12.17 -4.01 -3.03
CA UNK A 57 -11.89 -2.61 -3.02
C UNK A 57 -12.78 -1.78 -3.91
N UNK A 58 -13.66 -2.50 -4.40
CA UNK A 58 -14.49 -1.84 -5.34
C UNK A 58 -15.47 -0.89 -4.70
N UNK A 59 -15.86 -0.10 -5.24
CA UNK A 59 -16.77 0.90 -4.89
C UNK A 59 -17.28 0.79 -3.45
N UNK A 60 -16.65 1.04 -2.87
CA UNK A 60 -17.04 1.04 -1.54
C UNK A 60 -16.39 2.10 -0.78
N UNK A 61 -16.84 2.30 0.32
CA UNK A 61 -16.22 3.28 1.20
C UNK A 61 -15.30 2.49 2.05
N UNK A 62 -14.32 2.84 2.00
CA UNK A 62 -13.32 2.11 2.73
C UNK A 62 -12.74 2.99 3.76
N UNK A 63 -12.29 2.44 4.67
CA UNK A 63 -11.71 3.15 5.79
C UNK A 63 -10.26 3.20 5.55
N UNK A 64 -9.82 4.13 5.91
CA UNK A 64 -8.38 4.25 5.70
C UNK A 64 -7.73 3.88 6.96
N UNK A 65 -6.93 3.22 6.76
CA UNK A 65 -6.27 2.70 7.91
C UNK A 65 -5.43 3.70 8.61
N UNK A 66 -4.93 4.28 8.20
CA UNK A 66 -4.09 5.23 8.79
C UNK A 66 -4.87 6.36 9.40
N UNK A 67 -5.14 6.75 9.49
CA UNK A 67 -5.85 7.84 10.03
C UNK A 67 -7.33 7.61 9.94
N UNK A 68 -7.73 7.55 10.68
CA UNK A 68 -9.12 7.26 10.73
C UNK A 68 -9.98 8.16 9.87
N UNK A 69 -9.73 8.08 8.82
CA UNK A 69 -10.60 8.75 7.94
C UNK A 69 -11.23 7.77 7.04
N TYR A 70 -12.47 8.06 6.50
CA TYR A 70 -13.15 7.28 5.44
C TYR A 70 -12.72 7.79 4.08
N PHE A 71 -12.61 6.89 3.20
CA PHE A 71 -12.18 7.19 1.84
C PHE A 71 -13.18 6.57 0.88
N LYS A 72 -13.77 7.41 0.03
CA LYS A 72 -14.74 6.91 -0.95
C LYS A 72 -14.00 6.58 -2.23
N VAL A 73 -13.98 5.31 -2.60
CA VAL A 73 -13.29 4.87 -3.80
C VAL A 73 -14.18 5.11 -5.00
N GLU A 74 -13.67 5.87 -5.96
CA GLU A 74 -14.40 6.13 -7.21
C GLU A 74 -14.01 5.14 -8.30
N ARG A 75 -12.75 4.74 -8.32
CA ARG A 75 -12.30 3.78 -9.32
C ARG A 75 -10.99 3.14 -8.86
N LEU A 76 -10.69 2.01 -9.45
CA LEU A 76 -9.44 1.33 -9.21
C LEU A 76 -8.59 1.42 -10.47
N LYS A 77 -7.30 1.64 -10.28
CA LYS A 77 -6.35 1.67 -11.38
C LYS A 77 -5.07 0.96 -10.91
N GLY A 78 -4.83 -0.23 -11.43
CA GLY A 78 -3.73 -1.03 -10.92
C GLY A 78 -3.93 -1.33 -9.46
N ILE A 79 -2.91 -1.04 -8.66
CA ILE A 79 -3.01 -1.26 -7.22
C ILE A 79 -3.46 -0.02 -6.46
N PHE A 80 -3.89 1.02 -7.18
CA PHE A 80 -4.31 2.27 -6.55
C PHE A 80 -5.81 2.43 -6.60
N ALA A 81 -6.37 2.86 -5.48
CA ALA A 81 -7.77 3.25 -5.40
C ALA A 81 -7.82 4.77 -5.45
N TRP A 82 -8.56 5.29 -6.42
CA TRP A 82 -8.70 6.73 -6.61
C TRP A 82 -10.04 7.19 -6.07
N GLY A 83 -10.02 8.27 -5.34
CA GLY A 83 -11.25 8.78 -4.78
C GLY A 83 -11.00 9.96 -3.87
N PHE A 84 -11.92 10.14 -2.95
CA PHE A 84 -11.94 11.34 -2.10
C PHE A 84 -12.04 10.94 -0.64
N ARG A 85 -11.39 11.73 0.21
CA ARG A 85 -11.57 11.59 1.65
C ARG A 85 -12.94 12.12 2.04
N PHE A 86 -13.61 11.39 2.93
CA PHE A 86 -14.93 11.78 3.36
C PHE A 86 -14.85 13.06 4.20
N ASN A 87 -15.80 13.95 3.97
CA ASN A 87 -15.88 15.21 4.72
C ASN A 87 -14.60 16.04 4.59
N SER A 88 -14.03 16.07 3.40
CA SER A 88 -12.80 16.81 3.16
C SER A 88 -12.91 17.56 1.86
N ASP A 89 -12.28 18.71 1.81
CA ASP A 89 -12.17 19.50 0.57
C ASP A 89 -10.95 19.10 -0.25
N GLU A 90 -10.25 18.06 0.17
CA GLU A 90 -9.06 17.62 -0.54
C GLU A 90 -9.43 17.13 -1.94
N PRO A 91 -8.53 17.34 -2.91
CA PRO A 91 -8.80 16.84 -4.25
C PRO A 91 -8.69 15.31 -4.29
N GLU A 92 -9.08 14.77 -5.43
CA GLU A 92 -8.99 13.34 -5.65
C GLU A 92 -7.54 12.87 -5.46
N GLU A 93 -7.38 11.73 -4.82
CA GLU A 93 -6.06 11.17 -4.63
C GLU A 93 -6.08 9.67 -4.84
N GLY A 94 -4.91 9.12 -5.13
CA GLY A 94 -4.75 7.69 -5.30
C GLY A 94 -4.00 7.11 -4.12
N LEU A 95 -4.58 6.08 -3.51
CA LEU A 95 -3.96 5.39 -2.39
C LEU A 95 -3.71 3.93 -2.75
N PRO A 96 -2.57 3.37 -2.32
CA PRO A 96 -2.39 1.93 -2.48
C PRO A 96 -3.50 1.18 -1.78
N ILE A 97 -4.03 0.16 -2.42
CA ILE A 97 -5.23 -0.49 -1.88
C ILE A 97 -4.95 -1.21 -0.57
N ALA A 98 -3.70 -1.54 -0.27
CA ALA A 98 -3.39 -2.16 1.02
C ALA A 98 -3.65 -1.22 2.19
N LEU A 99 -3.70 0.08 1.95
CA LEU A 99 -3.99 1.04 3.03
C LEU A 99 -5.46 1.07 3.40
N LEU A 100 -6.31 0.50 2.58
CA LEU A 100 -7.74 0.55 2.82
C LEU A 100 -8.19 -0.69 3.56
N GLN A 101 -9.04 -0.50 4.55
CA GLN A 101 -9.64 -1.59 5.31
C GLN A 101 -11.05 -1.79 4.84
N LEU A 102 -11.35 -3.04 4.53
CA LEU A 102 -12.66 -3.38 3.97
C LEU A 102 -13.53 -4.11 4.97
#